data_9d4db28b326246a802873c012340c999
#
_entry.id   9d4db28b326246a802873c012340c999
#
_cell.length_a   1.000
_cell.length_b   1.000
_cell.length_c   1.000
_cell.angle_alpha   90.00
_cell.angle_beta   90.00
_cell.angle_gamma   90.00
#
_symmetry.space_group_name_H-M   'P 1'
#
loop_
_entity.id
_entity.type
_entity.pdbx_description
1 polymer ?
#
loop_
_entity_poly.entity_id
_entity_poly.type
_entity_poly.pdbx_seq_one_letter_code
_entity_poly.pdbx_strand_id
1 'polypeptide(L)'
;LFNMFKKNWGKIKEGVVRKMFSCLHWPKKAAFHAGRLRKDRSTKKLIQRIRPGEIALIAHRDLDWTAAEGLLRCGVKAVLNTDLFCSGLFPPAALLHLLRKKVHLVENLGEQFFDAVVEGEEVRIVGGSVYRRGVAIGRGDLITESIYEQVFRDALQRREQVVEDFLVNTLNYAYRERRLITENIHLPPLKTVFKNRDAVVVIRGKGFREDLRAMKLYLREKKPVLVGVDGGGDALLEFGLTPDIIIGDMDSVSDEALRQARELVVHAYSDGRGVPGRERLDRLGLNYHVFSAPGTSEDIALLLAHDLEAALIVAVGTHFSVTEFLEKGRKGMASTILVRLKVGDRLVDAKGVSRLYQPRKAGVLLPLVICAGLTPLLAMAFFSPLIRHLFSLMIFRLKLLL
;
A
#
# COMPACT_ATOMS: atom_id res chain seq x y z
N LEU A 1 -23.83 19.18 10.04
CA LEU A 1 -22.85 18.11 9.75
C LEU A 1 -22.14 17.64 11.03
N PHE A 2 -21.64 18.56 11.88
CA PHE A 2 -20.92 18.24 13.12
C PHE A 2 -21.79 17.47 14.14
N ASN A 3 -23.07 17.80 14.26
CA ASN A 3 -24.02 17.12 15.15
C ASN A 3 -24.49 15.74 14.64
N MET A 4 -24.49 15.51 13.33
CA MET A 4 -24.77 14.20 12.73
C MET A 4 -23.64 13.21 12.94
N PHE A 5 -22.40 13.69 12.93
CA PHE A 5 -21.23 12.87 13.27
C PHE A 5 -21.23 12.45 14.75
N LYS A 6 -21.56 13.35 15.67
CA LYS A 6 -21.65 13.05 17.11
C LYS A 6 -22.70 11.96 17.46
N LYS A 7 -23.81 11.93 16.77
CA LYS A 7 -24.95 11.03 17.07
C LYS A 7 -24.76 9.59 16.60
N ASN A 8 -24.06 9.38 15.46
CA ASN A 8 -23.80 8.04 14.94
C ASN A 8 -22.56 7.35 15.54
N TRP A 9 -21.63 8.11 16.08
CA TRP A 9 -20.40 7.58 16.69
C TRP A 9 -20.57 7.20 18.17
N GLY A 10 -21.52 7.76 18.88
CA GLY A 10 -21.81 7.42 20.28
C GLY A 10 -22.31 5.97 20.46
N LYS A 11 -22.98 5.41 19.45
CA LYS A 11 -23.51 4.02 19.51
C LYS A 11 -22.50 2.95 19.09
N ILE A 12 -21.38 3.34 18.47
CA ILE A 12 -20.29 2.42 18.09
C ILE A 12 -19.35 2.18 19.29
N LYS A 13 -19.45 2.97 20.35
CA LYS A 13 -18.47 3.12 21.43
C LYS A 13 -18.21 1.92 22.33
N GLU A 14 -19.13 1.03 22.56
CA GLU A 14 -18.90 -0.09 23.49
C GLU A 14 -19.08 -1.47 22.86
N GLY A 15 -20.02 -1.62 21.96
CA GLY A 15 -20.32 -2.92 21.37
C GLY A 15 -19.27 -3.41 20.39
N VAL A 16 -18.66 -2.50 19.59
CA VAL A 16 -17.63 -2.85 18.58
C VAL A 16 -16.30 -3.12 19.27
N VAL A 17 -15.92 -2.31 20.27
CA VAL A 17 -14.71 -2.53 21.08
C VAL A 17 -14.82 -3.86 21.81
N ARG A 18 -15.95 -4.16 22.47
CA ARG A 18 -16.18 -5.43 23.18
C ARG A 18 -16.21 -6.64 22.25
N LYS A 19 -16.80 -6.51 21.06
CA LYS A 19 -16.82 -7.58 20.04
C LYS A 19 -15.49 -7.78 19.32
N MET A 20 -14.66 -6.72 19.19
CA MET A 20 -13.29 -6.83 18.69
C MET A 20 -12.37 -7.59 19.63
N PHE A 21 -12.59 -7.52 20.95
CA PHE A 21 -11.74 -8.13 21.97
C PHE A 21 -12.19 -9.52 22.42
N SER A 22 -13.45 -9.92 22.21
CA SER A 22 -13.95 -11.23 22.64
C SER A 22 -13.41 -12.44 21.87
N CYS A 23 -12.69 -12.22 20.76
CA CYS A 23 -12.15 -13.30 19.91
C CYS A 23 -10.67 -13.63 20.15
N LEU A 24 -9.98 -12.96 21.08
CA LEU A 24 -8.54 -13.14 21.31
C LEU A 24 -8.28 -13.89 22.62
N HIS A 25 -8.12 -15.21 22.53
CA HIS A 25 -7.53 -16.01 23.61
C HIS A 25 -6.02 -16.06 23.42
N TRP A 26 -5.26 -15.36 24.29
CA TRP A 26 -3.81 -15.33 24.27
C TRP A 26 -3.22 -16.34 25.29
N PRO A 27 -2.18 -17.12 24.95
CA PRO A 27 -1.52 -17.99 25.91
C PRO A 27 -0.71 -17.19 26.93
N LYS A 28 -0.94 -17.46 28.23
CA LYS A 28 -0.27 -16.80 29.38
C LYS A 28 1.23 -17.14 29.55
N LYS A 29 1.89 -17.86 28.63
CA LYS A 29 3.33 -18.16 28.71
C LYS A 29 4.11 -17.16 27.86
N ALA A 30 5.19 -16.61 28.43
CA ALA A 30 6.11 -15.72 27.72
C ALA A 30 6.50 -16.33 26.37
N ALA A 31 6.10 -15.67 25.27
CA ALA A 31 6.42 -16.15 23.95
C ALA A 31 7.93 -16.11 23.75
N PHE A 32 8.48 -17.23 23.29
CA PHE A 32 9.88 -17.37 22.97
C PHE A 32 10.05 -17.38 21.45
N HIS A 33 10.88 -16.48 20.95
CA HIS A 33 11.24 -16.43 19.53
C HIS A 33 12.76 -16.46 19.38
N ALA A 34 13.26 -17.26 18.45
CA ALA A 34 14.65 -17.27 18.06
C ALA A 34 14.74 -17.15 16.54
N GLY A 35 15.74 -16.44 16.04
CA GLY A 35 15.95 -16.27 14.62
C GLY A 35 17.11 -15.33 14.31
N ARG A 36 17.45 -15.24 13.02
CA ARG A 36 18.44 -14.28 12.54
C ARG A 36 17.85 -12.89 12.52
N LEU A 37 18.61 -11.93 13.00
CA LEU A 37 18.21 -10.54 13.05
C LEU A 37 18.59 -9.83 11.76
N ARG A 38 17.62 -9.10 11.18
CA ARG A 38 17.83 -8.15 10.08
C ARG A 38 17.50 -6.75 10.55
N LYS A 39 18.42 -5.80 10.33
CA LYS A 39 18.24 -4.43 10.77
C LYS A 39 18.30 -3.43 9.62
N ASP A 40 17.41 -2.46 9.66
CA ASP A 40 17.49 -1.26 8.82
C ASP A 40 16.69 -0.14 9.50
N ARG A 41 17.24 1.08 9.50
CA ARG A 41 16.52 2.26 10.00
C ARG A 41 15.30 2.58 9.13
N SER A 42 15.36 2.25 7.83
CA SER A 42 14.25 2.35 6.91
C SER A 42 13.51 1.01 6.82
N THR A 43 12.31 0.94 7.40
CA THR A 43 11.44 -0.24 7.31
C THR A 43 11.16 -0.65 5.87
N LYS A 44 11.04 0.33 4.95
CA LYS A 44 10.86 0.08 3.52
C LYS A 44 12.02 -0.71 2.92
N LYS A 45 13.29 -0.35 3.24
CA LYS A 45 14.48 -1.06 2.78
C LYS A 45 14.59 -2.44 3.41
N LEU A 46 14.24 -2.56 4.69
CA LEU A 46 14.24 -3.85 5.38
C LEU A 46 13.29 -4.85 4.72
N ILE A 47 12.07 -4.44 4.40
CA ILE A 47 11.05 -5.28 3.76
C ILE A 47 11.52 -5.86 2.42
N GLN A 48 12.39 -5.18 1.68
CA GLN A 48 12.91 -5.67 0.40
C GLN A 48 13.89 -6.85 0.53
N ARG A 49 14.50 -7.06 1.72
CA ARG A 49 15.59 -8.02 1.91
C ARG A 49 15.40 -9.02 3.07
N ILE A 50 14.44 -8.77 3.97
CA ILE A 50 14.13 -9.68 5.07
C ILE A 50 13.44 -10.95 4.56
N ARG A 51 13.77 -12.10 5.15
CA ARG A 51 13.25 -13.40 4.77
C ARG A 51 12.26 -13.95 5.79
N PRO A 52 11.36 -14.87 5.40
CA PRO A 52 10.42 -15.48 6.32
C PRO A 52 11.13 -16.14 7.52
N GLY A 53 10.61 -15.86 8.72
CA GLY A 53 11.16 -16.40 9.97
C GLY A 53 12.31 -15.59 10.58
N GLU A 54 12.87 -14.62 9.88
CA GLU A 54 13.84 -13.68 10.44
C GLU A 54 13.16 -12.68 11.38
N ILE A 55 13.96 -12.06 12.26
CA ILE A 55 13.53 -11.05 13.23
C ILE A 55 13.88 -9.68 12.64
N ALA A 56 12.88 -8.81 12.55
CA ALA A 56 13.04 -7.45 12.08
C ALA A 56 13.48 -6.52 13.21
N LEU A 57 14.58 -5.75 13.03
CA LEU A 57 14.93 -4.63 13.89
C LEU A 57 14.82 -3.33 13.10
N ILE A 58 13.96 -2.44 13.56
CA ILE A 58 13.62 -1.17 12.92
C ILE A 58 13.82 0.01 13.86
N ALA A 59 13.91 1.21 13.27
CA ALA A 59 13.84 2.50 13.97
C ALA A 59 12.66 3.28 13.38
N HIS A 60 11.42 2.95 13.83
CA HIS A 60 10.21 3.47 13.21
C HIS A 60 9.20 3.92 14.26
N ARG A 61 9.21 5.23 14.52
CA ARG A 61 8.19 5.85 15.38
C ARG A 61 6.86 5.92 14.63
N ASP A 62 5.76 5.59 15.32
CA ASP A 62 4.41 5.58 14.76
C ASP A 62 4.29 4.70 13.51
N LEU A 63 4.47 3.38 13.68
CA LEU A 63 4.47 2.40 12.60
C LEU A 63 3.15 2.44 11.81
N ASP A 64 3.24 2.78 10.53
CA ASP A 64 2.07 2.88 9.65
C ASP A 64 1.58 1.52 9.13
N TRP A 65 0.35 1.52 8.59
CA TRP A 65 -0.29 0.32 8.02
C TRP A 65 0.54 -0.32 6.90
N THR A 66 1.16 0.48 6.05
CA THR A 66 1.93 0.00 4.88
C THR A 66 3.17 -0.77 5.33
N ALA A 67 3.87 -0.23 6.33
CA ALA A 67 5.03 -0.88 6.93
C ALA A 67 4.64 -2.18 7.65
N ALA A 68 3.56 -2.17 8.44
CA ALA A 68 3.06 -3.36 9.14
C ALA A 68 2.65 -4.46 8.17
N GLU A 69 1.90 -4.14 7.13
CA GLU A 69 1.49 -5.09 6.09
C GLU A 69 2.69 -5.64 5.32
N GLY A 70 3.69 -4.78 5.03
CA GLY A 70 4.94 -5.20 4.40
C GLY A 70 5.70 -6.23 5.24
N LEU A 71 5.87 -5.98 6.54
CA LEU A 71 6.52 -6.92 7.47
C LEU A 71 5.76 -8.25 7.56
N LEU A 72 4.42 -8.22 7.63
CA LEU A 72 3.59 -9.43 7.64
C LEU A 72 3.77 -10.28 6.37
N ARG A 73 3.82 -9.65 5.20
CA ARG A 73 4.04 -10.37 3.93
C ARG A 73 5.41 -11.04 3.86
N CYS A 74 6.41 -10.44 4.50
CA CYS A 74 7.73 -11.06 4.62
C CYS A 74 7.76 -12.23 5.60
N GLY A 75 6.65 -12.51 6.32
CA GLY A 75 6.56 -13.65 7.24
C GLY A 75 7.42 -13.50 8.48
N VAL A 76 7.62 -12.26 8.96
CA VAL A 76 8.36 -12.00 10.21
C VAL A 76 7.56 -12.52 11.41
N LYS A 77 8.26 -13.11 12.38
CA LYS A 77 7.65 -13.62 13.64
C LYS A 77 7.77 -12.63 14.79
N ALA A 78 8.78 -11.77 14.73
CA ALA A 78 9.03 -10.74 15.73
C ALA A 78 9.53 -9.46 15.09
N VAL A 79 9.13 -8.33 15.67
CA VAL A 79 9.60 -7.00 15.30
C VAL A 79 10.13 -6.32 16.55
N LEU A 80 11.38 -5.92 16.50
CA LEU A 80 12.09 -5.13 17.50
C LEU A 80 12.13 -3.69 16.99
N ASN A 81 11.75 -2.73 17.81
CA ASN A 81 11.78 -1.32 17.46
C ASN A 81 12.63 -0.54 18.48
N THR A 82 13.50 0.29 17.98
CA THR A 82 14.29 1.19 18.87
C THR A 82 13.48 2.34 19.43
N ASP A 83 12.38 2.70 18.76
CA ASP A 83 11.43 3.74 19.15
C ASP A 83 10.07 3.12 19.52
N LEU A 84 9.06 3.94 19.75
CA LEU A 84 7.69 3.52 20.04
C LEU A 84 6.96 3.11 18.74
N PHE A 85 6.25 2.00 18.77
CA PHE A 85 5.34 1.64 17.67
C PHE A 85 4.16 2.60 17.57
N CYS A 86 3.80 3.23 18.68
CA CYS A 86 2.75 4.23 18.72
C CYS A 86 3.05 5.27 19.81
N SER A 87 3.13 6.54 19.42
CA SER A 87 3.32 7.66 20.36
C SER A 87 2.05 8.04 21.14
N GLY A 88 0.90 7.39 20.83
CA GLY A 88 -0.39 7.71 21.43
C GLY A 88 -1.07 8.95 20.86
N LEU A 89 -0.56 9.48 19.75
CA LEU A 89 -1.20 10.61 19.04
C LEU A 89 -2.45 10.18 18.30
N PHE A 90 -2.45 8.96 17.74
CA PHE A 90 -3.57 8.41 16.97
C PHE A 90 -3.77 6.92 17.26
N PRO A 91 -5.02 6.38 17.19
CA PRO A 91 -5.29 4.97 17.41
C PRO A 91 -4.47 4.07 16.49
N PRO A 92 -3.64 3.13 17.02
CA PRO A 92 -2.65 2.40 16.24
C PRO A 92 -3.24 1.17 15.53
N ALA A 93 -3.91 1.37 14.39
CA ALA A 93 -4.49 0.27 13.61
C ALA A 93 -3.45 -0.74 13.12
N ALA A 94 -2.26 -0.28 12.73
CA ALA A 94 -1.14 -1.10 12.30
C ALA A 94 -0.67 -2.06 13.40
N LEU A 95 -0.58 -1.56 14.63
CA LEU A 95 -0.16 -2.33 15.80
C LEU A 95 -1.16 -3.47 16.10
N LEU A 96 -2.48 -3.17 16.06
CA LEU A 96 -3.51 -4.19 16.22
C LEU A 96 -3.42 -5.26 15.13
N HIS A 97 -3.13 -4.87 13.90
CA HIS A 97 -3.00 -5.80 12.79
C HIS A 97 -1.86 -6.80 13.00
N LEU A 98 -0.69 -6.33 13.48
CA LEU A 98 0.45 -7.18 13.83
C LEU A 98 0.12 -8.11 15.01
N LEU A 99 -0.49 -7.59 16.07
CA LEU A 99 -0.89 -8.38 17.25
C LEU A 99 -1.87 -9.50 16.88
N ARG A 100 -2.88 -9.21 16.06
CA ARG A 100 -3.83 -10.23 15.57
C ARG A 100 -3.18 -11.34 14.77
N LYS A 101 -2.07 -11.04 14.08
CA LYS A 101 -1.25 -12.03 13.37
C LYS A 101 -0.21 -12.71 14.26
N LYS A 102 -0.27 -12.46 15.59
CA LYS A 102 0.62 -13.06 16.60
C LYS A 102 2.10 -12.74 16.38
N VAL A 103 2.40 -11.58 15.82
CA VAL A 103 3.77 -11.07 15.72
C VAL A 103 4.22 -10.62 17.11
N HIS A 104 5.39 -11.05 17.54
CA HIS A 104 5.98 -10.61 18.81
C HIS A 104 6.57 -9.22 18.66
N LEU A 105 6.11 -8.25 19.45
CA LEU A 105 6.46 -6.85 19.30
C LEU A 105 7.17 -6.35 20.56
N VAL A 106 8.38 -5.83 20.39
CA VAL A 106 9.16 -5.19 21.46
C VAL A 106 9.57 -3.82 20.99
N GLU A 107 9.24 -2.78 21.77
CA GLU A 107 9.57 -1.40 21.47
C GLU A 107 10.52 -0.79 22.50
N ASN A 108 10.94 0.47 22.25
CA ASN A 108 11.76 1.25 23.19
C ASN A 108 13.11 0.59 23.53
N LEU A 109 13.74 -0.11 22.56
CA LEU A 109 15.06 -0.71 22.75
C LEU A 109 16.19 0.32 22.74
N GLY A 110 15.93 1.51 22.21
CA GLY A 110 16.90 2.62 22.13
C GLY A 110 17.87 2.49 20.95
N GLU A 111 18.42 3.63 20.53
CA GLU A 111 19.35 3.72 19.40
C GLU A 111 20.68 2.97 19.66
N GLN A 112 21.16 2.96 20.90
CA GLN A 112 22.37 2.22 21.27
C GLN A 112 22.25 0.72 21.00
N PHE A 113 21.06 0.15 21.17
CA PHE A 113 20.80 -1.25 20.84
C PHE A 113 20.93 -1.51 19.34
N PHE A 114 20.40 -0.60 18.49
CA PHE A 114 20.51 -0.71 17.05
C PHE A 114 21.96 -0.78 16.57
N ASP A 115 22.84 0.04 17.18
CA ASP A 115 24.24 0.11 16.79
C ASP A 115 25.05 -1.08 17.33
N ALA A 116 24.72 -1.57 18.52
CA ALA A 116 25.42 -2.69 19.18
C ALA A 116 25.13 -4.08 18.56
N VAL A 117 24.02 -4.23 17.84
CA VAL A 117 23.61 -5.50 17.25
C VAL A 117 24.19 -5.65 15.86
N VAL A 118 24.71 -6.83 15.54
CA VAL A 118 25.28 -7.16 14.21
C VAL A 118 24.18 -7.77 13.32
N GLU A 119 24.11 -7.31 12.08
CA GLU A 119 23.16 -7.87 11.11
C GLU A 119 23.45 -9.34 10.81
N GLY A 120 22.42 -10.16 10.79
CA GLY A 120 22.51 -11.59 10.51
C GLY A 120 22.84 -12.46 11.72
N GLU A 121 23.11 -11.87 12.89
CA GLU A 121 23.34 -12.64 14.11
C GLU A 121 22.07 -13.34 14.61
N GLU A 122 22.25 -14.48 15.29
CA GLU A 122 21.16 -15.19 15.93
C GLU A 122 20.85 -14.59 17.30
N VAL A 123 19.58 -14.19 17.48
CA VAL A 123 19.10 -13.67 18.74
C VAL A 123 17.90 -14.47 19.25
N ARG A 124 17.73 -14.43 20.57
CA ARG A 124 16.61 -15.03 21.26
C ARG A 124 15.84 -13.97 22.01
N ILE A 125 14.51 -13.94 21.83
CA ILE A 125 13.63 -12.96 22.48
C ILE A 125 12.78 -13.71 23.52
N VAL A 126 12.76 -13.20 24.77
CA VAL A 126 11.91 -13.71 25.84
C VAL A 126 11.23 -12.51 26.49
N GLY A 127 9.92 -12.40 26.31
CA GLY A 127 9.20 -11.21 26.72
C GLY A 127 9.75 -9.96 26.00
N GLY A 128 10.15 -8.95 26.75
CA GLY A 128 10.78 -7.72 26.22
C GLY A 128 12.31 -7.79 26.17
N SER A 129 12.95 -8.88 26.55
CA SER A 129 14.41 -9.00 26.61
C SER A 129 14.98 -9.76 25.42
N VAL A 130 16.09 -9.25 24.86
CA VAL A 130 16.81 -9.82 23.73
C VAL A 130 18.14 -10.40 24.21
N TYR A 131 18.40 -11.64 23.83
CA TYR A 131 19.58 -12.40 24.25
C TYR A 131 20.43 -12.82 23.05
N ARG A 132 21.75 -12.76 23.23
CA ARG A 132 22.76 -13.28 22.31
C ARG A 132 23.60 -14.31 23.05
N ARG A 133 23.61 -15.57 22.57
CA ARG A 133 24.34 -16.69 23.23
C ARG A 133 24.08 -16.80 24.72
N GLY A 134 22.83 -16.56 25.17
CA GLY A 134 22.43 -16.63 26.57
C GLY A 134 22.69 -15.37 27.40
N VAL A 135 23.35 -14.35 26.84
CA VAL A 135 23.60 -13.06 27.50
C VAL A 135 22.55 -12.05 27.03
N ALA A 136 21.93 -11.35 27.96
CA ALA A 136 21.00 -10.26 27.67
C ALA A 136 21.77 -9.08 27.05
N ILE A 137 21.37 -8.66 25.84
CA ILE A 137 22.00 -7.57 25.09
C ILE A 137 21.11 -6.34 24.96
N GLY A 138 19.82 -6.46 25.28
CA GLY A 138 18.86 -5.38 25.27
C GLY A 138 17.57 -5.75 25.97
N ARG A 139 16.88 -4.73 26.44
CA ARG A 139 15.54 -4.85 27.05
C ARG A 139 14.69 -3.68 26.59
N GLY A 140 13.51 -4.00 26.04
CA GLY A 140 12.47 -3.05 25.67
C GLY A 140 11.14 -3.45 26.29
N ASP A 141 10.11 -2.75 25.86
CA ASP A 141 8.75 -2.92 26.34
C ASP A 141 8.00 -3.90 25.41
N LEU A 142 7.53 -5.02 25.96
CA LEU A 142 6.73 -5.99 25.23
C LEU A 142 5.33 -5.42 25.01
N ILE A 143 4.91 -5.30 23.78
CA ILE A 143 3.55 -4.88 23.45
C ILE A 143 2.60 -6.07 23.58
N THR A 144 1.71 -5.94 24.54
CA THR A 144 0.62 -6.88 24.80
C THR A 144 -0.72 -6.26 24.40
N GLU A 145 -1.77 -7.09 24.36
CA GLU A 145 -3.13 -6.61 24.11
C GLU A 145 -3.59 -5.58 25.16
N SER A 146 -3.24 -5.76 26.42
CA SER A 146 -3.58 -4.82 27.50
C SER A 146 -2.89 -3.47 27.32
N ILE A 147 -1.62 -3.45 26.91
CA ILE A 147 -0.89 -2.21 26.60
C ILE A 147 -1.51 -1.54 25.37
N TYR A 148 -1.81 -2.32 24.33
CA TYR A 148 -2.52 -1.80 23.17
C TYR A 148 -3.84 -1.14 23.55
N GLU A 149 -4.66 -1.77 24.38
CA GLU A 149 -5.95 -1.21 24.83
C GLU A 149 -5.79 0.11 25.59
N GLN A 150 -4.75 0.21 26.40
CA GLN A 150 -4.44 1.47 27.13
C GLN A 150 -4.04 2.56 26.13
N VAL A 151 -3.05 2.31 25.25
CA VAL A 151 -2.61 3.26 24.23
C VAL A 151 -3.77 3.67 23.32
N PHE A 152 -4.65 2.73 22.97
CA PHE A 152 -5.83 3.00 22.17
C PHE A 152 -6.83 3.93 22.88
N ARG A 153 -7.10 3.70 24.18
CA ARG A 153 -7.98 4.57 24.97
C ARG A 153 -7.41 5.99 25.09
N ASP A 154 -6.11 6.10 25.38
CA ASP A 154 -5.43 7.39 25.52
C ASP A 154 -5.43 8.17 24.20
N ALA A 155 -5.18 7.49 23.09
CA ALA A 155 -5.26 8.07 21.76
C ALA A 155 -6.68 8.53 21.39
N LEU A 156 -7.72 7.79 21.82
CA LEU A 156 -9.11 8.21 21.60
C LEU A 156 -9.46 9.48 22.39
N GLN A 157 -8.95 9.65 23.60
CA GLN A 157 -9.19 10.85 24.41
C GLN A 157 -8.56 12.09 23.79
N ARG A 158 -7.35 11.97 23.22
CA ARG A 158 -6.60 13.07 22.59
C ARG A 158 -7.04 13.37 21.15
N ARG A 159 -7.85 12.52 20.57
CA ARG A 159 -8.16 12.53 19.14
C ARG A 159 -8.75 13.87 18.66
N GLU A 160 -9.64 14.49 19.42
CA GLU A 160 -10.28 15.77 19.01
C GLU A 160 -9.20 16.85 18.86
N GLN A 161 -8.31 16.99 19.85
CA GLN A 161 -7.22 17.96 19.82
C GLN A 161 -6.24 17.69 18.67
N VAL A 162 -5.84 16.43 18.47
CA VAL A 162 -4.92 16.05 17.38
C VAL A 162 -5.51 16.37 16.01
N VAL A 163 -6.81 16.13 15.80
CA VAL A 163 -7.48 16.48 14.54
C VAL A 163 -7.61 17.98 14.38
N GLU A 164 -7.90 18.73 15.44
CA GLU A 164 -7.95 20.19 15.40
C GLU A 164 -6.60 20.78 15.03
N ASP A 165 -5.52 20.37 15.72
CA ASP A 165 -4.17 20.80 15.44
C ASP A 165 -3.75 20.48 13.99
N PHE A 166 -4.11 19.28 13.50
CA PHE A 166 -3.87 18.87 12.13
C PHE A 166 -4.58 19.78 11.12
N LEU A 167 -5.84 20.13 11.37
CA LEU A 167 -6.62 21.01 10.50
C LEU A 167 -6.06 22.42 10.49
N VAL A 168 -5.76 22.98 11.67
CA VAL A 168 -5.16 24.32 11.80
C VAL A 168 -3.82 24.38 11.04
N ASN A 169 -2.95 23.40 11.26
CA ASN A 169 -1.69 23.32 10.55
C ASN A 169 -1.90 23.21 9.03
N THR A 170 -2.84 22.36 8.59
CA THR A 170 -3.16 22.19 7.17
C THR A 170 -3.59 23.50 6.53
N LEU A 171 -4.48 24.27 7.16
CA LEU A 171 -4.95 25.55 6.65
C LEU A 171 -3.84 26.61 6.61
N ASN A 172 -3.01 26.69 7.65
CA ASN A 172 -1.90 27.61 7.71
C ASN A 172 -0.87 27.36 6.61
N TYR A 173 -0.50 26.09 6.38
CA TYR A 173 0.42 25.71 5.31
C TYR A 173 -0.24 25.89 3.92
N ALA A 174 -1.52 25.57 3.75
CA ALA A 174 -2.24 25.76 2.51
C ALA A 174 -2.28 27.24 2.10
N TYR A 175 -2.48 28.14 3.07
CA TYR A 175 -2.42 29.58 2.78
C TYR A 175 -1.02 30.02 2.31
N ARG A 176 0.05 29.50 2.91
CA ARG A 176 1.43 29.81 2.49
C ARG A 176 1.75 29.26 1.10
N GLU A 177 1.28 28.09 0.78
CA GLU A 177 1.54 27.37 -0.48
C GLU A 177 0.46 27.62 -1.56
N ARG A 178 -0.45 28.59 -1.36
CA ARG A 178 -1.57 28.87 -2.28
C ARG A 178 -1.19 29.08 -3.73
N ARG A 179 0.04 29.53 -4.00
CA ARG A 179 0.59 29.72 -5.35
C ARG A 179 0.62 28.41 -6.15
N LEU A 180 0.62 27.28 -5.51
CA LEU A 180 0.54 25.96 -6.13
C LEU A 180 -0.70 25.81 -7.03
N ILE A 181 -1.81 26.49 -6.69
CA ILE A 181 -3.04 26.50 -7.49
C ILE A 181 -2.91 27.43 -8.71
N THR A 182 -2.29 28.61 -8.54
CA THR A 182 -2.31 29.69 -9.52
C THR A 182 -1.10 29.75 -10.44
N GLU A 183 0.04 29.21 -10.00
CA GLU A 183 1.27 29.26 -10.77
C GLU A 183 1.49 27.97 -11.58
N ASN A 184 2.05 28.14 -12.79
CA ASN A 184 2.50 27.01 -13.60
C ASN A 184 3.83 26.50 -13.03
N ILE A 185 3.94 25.18 -12.89
CA ILE A 185 5.16 24.55 -12.42
C ILE A 185 6.09 24.30 -13.60
N HIS A 186 7.39 24.45 -13.38
CA HIS A 186 8.39 24.19 -14.41
C HIS A 186 8.47 22.68 -14.68
N LEU A 187 7.92 22.23 -15.81
CA LEU A 187 7.84 20.83 -16.18
C LEU A 187 9.18 20.31 -16.72
N PRO A 188 9.57 19.07 -16.39
CA PRO A 188 10.73 18.45 -17.01
C PRO A 188 10.45 18.13 -18.49
N PRO A 189 11.49 18.14 -19.37
CA PRO A 189 11.34 17.84 -20.78
C PRO A 189 11.17 16.34 -21.03
N LEU A 190 9.96 15.82 -20.86
CA LEU A 190 9.65 14.40 -21.04
C LEU A 190 9.35 14.07 -22.52
N LYS A 191 9.68 12.83 -22.90
CA LYS A 191 9.30 12.26 -24.20
C LYS A 191 7.90 11.63 -24.17
N THR A 192 7.44 11.22 -22.98
CA THR A 192 6.12 10.65 -22.78
C THR A 192 5.04 11.72 -23.02
N VAL A 193 4.13 11.43 -23.94
CA VAL A 193 3.03 12.33 -24.32
C VAL A 193 1.81 12.05 -23.49
N PHE A 194 1.35 13.02 -22.71
CA PHE A 194 0.11 12.95 -21.89
C PHE A 194 -1.09 13.60 -22.58
N LYS A 195 -0.85 14.59 -23.44
CA LYS A 195 -1.90 15.39 -24.07
C LYS A 195 -2.96 14.50 -24.73
N ASN A 196 -4.23 14.72 -24.35
CA ASN A 196 -5.39 13.96 -24.81
C ASN A 196 -5.34 12.44 -24.54
N ARG A 197 -4.50 11.99 -23.60
CA ARG A 197 -4.45 10.61 -23.15
C ARG A 197 -4.82 10.53 -21.66
N ASP A 198 -5.44 9.42 -21.28
CA ASP A 198 -5.64 9.14 -19.86
C ASP A 198 -4.29 8.81 -19.20
N ALA A 199 -4.12 9.18 -17.94
CA ALA A 199 -2.98 8.82 -17.12
C ALA A 199 -3.44 8.00 -15.91
N VAL A 200 -2.74 6.93 -15.59
CA VAL A 200 -2.98 6.13 -14.38
C VAL A 200 -1.78 6.29 -13.46
N VAL A 201 -2.00 6.94 -12.33
CA VAL A 201 -0.99 7.20 -11.30
C VAL A 201 -1.14 6.15 -10.21
N VAL A 202 -0.13 5.28 -10.06
CA VAL A 202 -0.16 4.13 -9.15
C VAL A 202 0.74 4.37 -7.95
N ILE A 203 0.14 4.29 -6.76
CA ILE A 203 0.79 4.37 -5.46
C ILE A 203 0.59 3.02 -4.73
N ARG A 204 1.58 2.54 -3.97
CA ARG A 204 1.46 1.32 -3.17
C ARG A 204 0.70 1.54 -1.86
N GLY A 205 -0.50 2.11 -1.95
CA GLY A 205 -1.37 2.30 -0.80
C GLY A 205 -2.28 1.09 -0.53
N LYS A 206 -3.13 1.22 0.48
CA LYS A 206 -4.05 0.14 0.88
C LYS A 206 -5.06 -0.18 -0.23
N GLY A 207 -5.15 -1.45 -0.62
CA GLY A 207 -6.14 -1.93 -1.62
C GLY A 207 -5.74 -1.72 -3.08
N PHE A 208 -4.53 -1.22 -3.38
CA PHE A 208 -4.10 -0.94 -4.76
C PHE A 208 -4.16 -2.16 -5.70
N ARG A 209 -3.89 -3.37 -5.17
CA ARG A 209 -3.93 -4.60 -5.98
C ARG A 209 -5.33 -4.95 -6.45
N GLU A 210 -6.30 -4.81 -5.55
CA GLU A 210 -7.71 -5.06 -5.83
C GLU A 210 -8.22 -4.04 -6.86
N ASP A 211 -7.86 -2.78 -6.69
CA ASP A 211 -8.26 -1.70 -7.59
C ASP A 211 -7.61 -1.84 -8.98
N LEU A 212 -6.31 -2.18 -9.07
CA LEU A 212 -5.66 -2.48 -10.35
C LEU A 212 -6.28 -3.68 -11.06
N ARG A 213 -6.65 -4.75 -10.32
CA ARG A 213 -7.35 -5.90 -10.91
C ARG A 213 -8.70 -5.51 -11.49
N ALA A 214 -9.47 -4.68 -10.76
CA ALA A 214 -10.77 -4.19 -11.21
C ALA A 214 -10.65 -3.33 -12.48
N MET A 215 -9.54 -2.61 -12.64
CA MET A 215 -9.27 -1.74 -13.79
C MET A 215 -8.62 -2.45 -14.98
N LYS A 216 -8.38 -3.77 -14.93
CA LYS A 216 -7.64 -4.49 -15.98
C LYS A 216 -8.19 -4.28 -17.40
N LEU A 217 -9.52 -4.25 -17.54
CA LEU A 217 -10.17 -4.01 -18.84
C LEU A 217 -9.90 -2.59 -19.35
N TYR A 218 -10.08 -1.59 -18.48
CA TYR A 218 -9.80 -0.18 -18.78
C TYR A 218 -8.34 0.02 -19.23
N LEU A 219 -7.38 -0.53 -18.48
CA LEU A 219 -5.95 -0.44 -18.82
C LEU A 219 -5.63 -1.02 -20.21
N ARG A 220 -6.28 -2.14 -20.56
CA ARG A 220 -6.07 -2.79 -21.84
C ARG A 220 -6.70 -2.02 -23.00
N GLU A 221 -7.90 -1.47 -22.82
CA GLU A 221 -8.65 -0.77 -23.86
C GLU A 221 -8.15 0.64 -24.11
N LYS A 222 -7.95 1.40 -23.03
CA LYS A 222 -7.55 2.82 -23.13
C LYS A 222 -6.05 3.03 -23.31
N LYS A 223 -5.23 2.05 -22.90
CA LYS A 223 -3.75 2.15 -22.95
C LYS A 223 -3.26 3.49 -22.41
N PRO A 224 -3.65 3.84 -21.15
CA PRO A 224 -3.27 5.12 -20.55
C PRO A 224 -1.76 5.23 -20.38
N VAL A 225 -1.27 6.44 -20.08
CA VAL A 225 0.08 6.64 -19.61
C VAL A 225 0.19 6.07 -18.19
N LEU A 226 1.16 5.19 -17.96
CA LEU A 226 1.36 4.50 -16.69
C LEU A 226 2.43 5.21 -15.87
N VAL A 227 2.04 5.85 -14.78
CA VAL A 227 2.93 6.56 -13.86
C VAL A 227 3.01 5.80 -12.54
N GLY A 228 4.18 5.26 -12.21
CA GLY A 228 4.45 4.66 -10.91
C GLY A 228 5.04 5.69 -9.95
N VAL A 229 4.42 5.88 -8.77
CA VAL A 229 4.98 6.73 -7.72
C VAL A 229 5.81 5.86 -6.79
N ASP A 230 7.11 6.07 -6.78
CA ASP A 230 8.07 5.27 -6.01
C ASP A 230 7.82 3.75 -6.19
N GLY A 231 7.53 3.01 -5.13
CA GLY A 231 7.17 1.59 -5.22
C GLY A 231 5.90 1.27 -6.05
N GLY A 232 5.19 2.28 -6.57
CA GLY A 232 4.13 2.12 -7.57
C GLY A 232 4.66 1.57 -8.90
N GLY A 233 5.94 1.80 -9.23
CA GLY A 233 6.62 1.16 -10.35
C GLY A 233 6.64 -0.36 -10.22
N ASP A 234 7.03 -0.87 -9.06
CA ASP A 234 6.97 -2.32 -8.76
C ASP A 234 5.55 -2.87 -8.81
N ALA A 235 4.58 -2.07 -8.31
CA ALA A 235 3.18 -2.45 -8.36
C ALA A 235 2.68 -2.65 -9.79
N LEU A 236 3.09 -1.81 -10.74
CA LEU A 236 2.80 -1.99 -12.16
C LEU A 236 3.43 -3.26 -12.71
N LEU A 237 4.71 -3.52 -12.42
CA LEU A 237 5.41 -4.73 -12.85
C LEU A 237 4.76 -6.02 -12.30
N GLU A 238 4.27 -6.02 -11.06
CA GLU A 238 3.51 -7.15 -10.48
C GLU A 238 2.28 -7.53 -11.33
N PHE A 239 1.75 -6.60 -12.12
CA PHE A 239 0.61 -6.81 -13.02
C PHE A 239 1.01 -7.01 -14.49
N GLY A 240 2.31 -7.13 -14.78
CA GLY A 240 2.84 -7.26 -16.13
C GLY A 240 2.72 -5.98 -16.96
N LEU A 241 2.69 -4.83 -16.29
CA LEU A 241 2.58 -3.51 -16.91
C LEU A 241 3.91 -2.77 -16.77
N THR A 242 4.49 -2.34 -17.88
CA THR A 242 5.73 -1.54 -17.86
C THR A 242 5.39 -0.06 -17.59
N PRO A 243 5.98 0.58 -16.57
CA PRO A 243 5.77 2.00 -16.32
C PRO A 243 6.29 2.85 -17.49
N ASP A 244 5.49 3.82 -17.95
CA ASP A 244 5.98 4.86 -18.84
C ASP A 244 6.88 5.84 -18.05
N ILE A 245 6.46 6.18 -16.81
CA ILE A 245 7.23 7.05 -15.91
C ILE A 245 7.26 6.44 -14.51
N ILE A 246 8.43 6.50 -13.85
CA ILE A 246 8.52 6.37 -12.39
C ILE A 246 8.93 7.72 -11.82
N ILE A 247 8.16 8.22 -10.86
CA ILE A 247 8.36 9.53 -10.21
C ILE A 247 8.44 9.39 -8.70
N GLY A 248 9.38 10.09 -8.06
CA GLY A 248 9.49 10.13 -6.60
C GLY A 248 10.92 10.31 -6.09
N ASP A 249 11.14 9.91 -4.82
CA ASP A 249 12.45 9.97 -4.16
C ASP A 249 13.31 8.72 -4.41
N MET A 250 12.78 7.76 -5.14
CA MET A 250 13.44 6.51 -5.58
C MET A 250 13.91 5.58 -4.45
N ASP A 251 13.48 5.79 -3.21
CA ASP A 251 13.96 5.01 -2.06
C ASP A 251 13.22 3.68 -1.88
N SER A 252 12.01 3.55 -2.41
CA SER A 252 11.12 2.41 -2.21
C SER A 252 10.80 1.59 -3.46
N VAL A 253 11.38 1.94 -4.60
CA VAL A 253 11.25 1.23 -5.88
C VAL A 253 12.43 0.27 -6.08
N SER A 254 12.22 -0.87 -6.74
CA SER A 254 13.29 -1.81 -7.07
C SER A 254 14.18 -1.32 -8.22
N ASP A 255 15.43 -1.80 -8.27
CA ASP A 255 16.33 -1.49 -9.40
C ASP A 255 15.81 -2.08 -10.71
N GLU A 256 15.05 -3.18 -10.65
CA GLU A 256 14.40 -3.78 -11.81
C GLU A 256 13.34 -2.83 -12.39
N ALA A 257 12.48 -2.27 -11.56
CA ALA A 257 11.44 -1.33 -12.01
C ALA A 257 12.07 -0.06 -12.60
N LEU A 258 13.15 0.46 -11.97
CA LEU A 258 13.88 1.62 -12.48
C LEU A 258 14.48 1.37 -13.87
N ARG A 259 15.01 0.17 -14.13
CA ARG A 259 15.58 -0.19 -15.44
C ARG A 259 14.53 -0.44 -16.53
N GLN A 260 13.34 -0.88 -16.14
CA GLN A 260 12.26 -1.18 -17.09
C GLN A 260 11.40 0.04 -17.44
N ALA A 261 11.40 1.07 -16.59
CA ALA A 261 10.67 2.30 -16.85
C ALA A 261 11.25 3.04 -18.08
N ARG A 262 10.37 3.67 -18.87
CA ARG A 262 10.81 4.45 -20.04
C ARG A 262 11.49 5.76 -19.64
N GLU A 263 10.97 6.44 -18.62
CA GLU A 263 11.51 7.69 -18.10
C GLU A 263 11.46 7.69 -16.56
N LEU A 264 12.47 8.32 -15.97
CA LEU A 264 12.59 8.50 -14.53
C LEU A 264 12.53 9.99 -14.20
N VAL A 265 11.70 10.35 -13.21
CA VAL A 265 11.54 11.71 -12.73
C VAL A 265 11.82 11.76 -11.23
N VAL A 266 12.94 12.38 -10.86
CA VAL A 266 13.33 12.46 -9.44
C VAL A 266 12.73 13.71 -8.82
N HIS A 267 12.08 13.53 -7.67
CA HIS A 267 11.53 14.61 -6.88
C HIS A 267 12.65 15.43 -6.21
N ALA A 268 12.71 16.72 -6.55
CA ALA A 268 13.53 17.69 -5.85
C ALA A 268 12.65 18.45 -4.86
N TYR A 269 12.94 18.31 -3.57
CA TYR A 269 12.18 18.97 -2.53
C TYR A 269 12.54 20.46 -2.44
N SER A 270 11.54 21.33 -2.45
CA SER A 270 11.70 22.78 -2.33
C SER A 270 12.08 23.25 -0.92
N ASP A 271 12.04 22.37 0.08
CA ASP A 271 12.28 22.63 1.51
C ASP A 271 13.75 22.40 1.97
N GLY A 272 14.68 22.27 1.03
CA GLY A 272 16.11 22.09 1.34
C GLY A 272 16.57 20.65 1.50
N ARG A 273 15.69 19.63 1.42
CA ARG A 273 16.05 18.20 1.45
C ARG A 273 16.83 17.76 0.20
N GLY A 274 16.94 18.61 -0.81
CA GLY A 274 17.67 18.32 -2.03
C GLY A 274 16.97 17.32 -2.95
N VAL A 275 17.74 16.45 -3.59
CA VAL A 275 17.29 15.43 -4.56
C VAL A 275 17.71 14.04 -4.09
N PRO A 276 16.97 13.40 -3.16
CA PRO A 276 17.43 12.17 -2.49
C PRO A 276 17.73 11.00 -3.42
N GLY A 277 16.96 10.84 -4.51
CA GLY A 277 17.13 9.73 -5.47
C GLY A 277 18.32 9.83 -6.40
N ARG A 278 18.97 11.01 -6.47
CA ARG A 278 20.06 11.28 -7.44
C ARG A 278 21.19 10.29 -7.33
N GLU A 279 21.82 10.16 -6.16
CA GLU A 279 22.98 9.29 -5.93
C GLU A 279 22.74 7.83 -6.32
N ARG A 280 21.50 7.35 -6.11
CA ARG A 280 21.13 5.99 -6.48
C ARG A 280 21.06 5.82 -7.99
N LEU A 281 20.43 6.74 -8.70
CA LEU A 281 20.29 6.69 -10.16
C LEU A 281 21.65 6.87 -10.84
N ASP A 282 22.50 7.77 -10.37
CA ASP A 282 23.86 7.97 -10.85
C ASP A 282 24.69 6.67 -10.70
N ARG A 283 24.59 6.00 -9.56
CA ARG A 283 25.24 4.69 -9.31
C ARG A 283 24.75 3.58 -10.24
N LEU A 284 23.46 3.62 -10.61
CA LEU A 284 22.86 2.64 -11.53
C LEU A 284 23.12 2.98 -13.00
N GLY A 285 23.69 4.16 -13.29
CA GLY A 285 23.94 4.65 -14.65
C GLY A 285 22.65 4.95 -15.43
N LEU A 286 21.57 5.37 -14.75
CA LEU A 286 20.28 5.64 -15.34
C LEU A 286 20.08 7.12 -15.59
N ASN A 287 19.55 7.46 -16.76
CA ASN A 287 19.14 8.83 -17.08
C ASN A 287 17.84 9.20 -16.36
N TYR A 288 17.74 10.42 -15.88
CA TYR A 288 16.55 10.91 -15.18
C TYR A 288 16.35 12.40 -15.39
N HIS A 289 15.13 12.86 -15.19
CA HIS A 289 14.76 14.25 -15.11
C HIS A 289 14.57 14.65 -13.66
N VAL A 290 14.87 15.91 -13.34
CA VAL A 290 14.61 16.47 -12.00
C VAL A 290 13.35 17.32 -12.08
N PHE A 291 12.41 17.07 -11.16
CA PHE A 291 11.18 17.83 -11.04
C PHE A 291 11.08 18.44 -9.65
N SER A 292 11.16 19.77 -9.60
CA SER A 292 11.08 20.53 -8.34
C SER A 292 9.68 21.07 -8.14
N ALA A 293 9.00 20.56 -7.14
CA ALA A 293 7.69 21.06 -6.72
C ALA A 293 7.46 20.77 -5.23
N PRO A 294 6.68 21.60 -4.53
CA PRO A 294 6.28 21.32 -3.16
C PRO A 294 5.28 20.17 -3.11
N GLY A 295 5.31 19.41 -2.03
CA GLY A 295 4.38 18.33 -1.79
C GLY A 295 5.03 16.95 -1.66
N THR A 296 4.20 15.92 -1.75
CA THR A 296 4.62 14.52 -1.73
C THR A 296 4.90 14.01 -3.15
N SER A 297 5.57 12.84 -3.27
CA SER A 297 5.75 12.19 -4.58
C SER A 297 4.41 11.93 -5.30
N GLU A 298 3.34 11.65 -4.54
CA GLU A 298 1.97 11.52 -5.07
C GLU A 298 1.48 12.86 -5.65
N ASP A 299 1.66 13.95 -4.89
CA ASP A 299 1.20 15.28 -5.30
C ASP A 299 1.88 15.73 -6.61
N ILE A 300 3.20 15.54 -6.72
CA ILE A 300 3.94 15.92 -7.92
C ILE A 300 3.60 15.04 -9.13
N ALA A 301 3.24 13.78 -8.93
CA ALA A 301 2.80 12.91 -10.03
C ALA A 301 1.46 13.36 -10.59
N LEU A 302 0.52 13.77 -9.74
CA LEU A 302 -0.77 14.31 -10.16
C LEU A 302 -0.61 15.65 -10.88
N LEU A 303 0.24 16.55 -10.35
CA LEU A 303 0.56 17.83 -10.99
C LEU A 303 1.21 17.63 -12.35
N LEU A 304 2.18 16.71 -12.46
CA LEU A 304 2.85 16.39 -13.72
C LEU A 304 1.84 15.96 -14.79
N ALA A 305 0.95 15.02 -14.44
CA ALA A 305 -0.07 14.54 -15.37
C ALA A 305 -1.06 15.63 -15.78
N HIS A 306 -1.46 16.49 -14.82
CA HIS A 306 -2.38 17.61 -15.07
C HIS A 306 -1.75 18.67 -15.97
N ASP A 307 -0.55 19.15 -15.63
CA ASP A 307 0.10 20.26 -16.32
C ASP A 307 0.66 19.83 -17.71
N LEU A 308 0.83 18.50 -17.95
CA LEU A 308 1.07 17.91 -19.27
C LEU A 308 -0.23 17.58 -20.04
N GLU A 309 -1.37 18.12 -19.61
CA GLU A 309 -2.66 18.04 -20.29
C GLU A 309 -3.22 16.62 -20.47
N ALA A 310 -3.05 15.73 -19.48
CA ALA A 310 -3.74 14.46 -19.47
C ALA A 310 -5.27 14.68 -19.55
N ALA A 311 -5.97 13.87 -20.36
CA ALA A 311 -7.42 13.97 -20.52
C ALA A 311 -8.16 13.56 -19.22
N LEU A 312 -7.69 12.50 -18.58
CA LEU A 312 -8.17 11.98 -17.30
C LEU A 312 -6.98 11.50 -16.47
N ILE A 313 -7.04 11.73 -15.17
CA ILE A 313 -6.03 11.25 -14.21
C ILE A 313 -6.72 10.26 -13.27
N VAL A 314 -6.35 8.99 -13.35
CA VAL A 314 -6.88 7.95 -12.47
C VAL A 314 -5.85 7.63 -11.41
N ALA A 315 -6.14 7.95 -10.16
CA ALA A 315 -5.23 7.73 -9.04
C ALA A 315 -5.57 6.43 -8.31
N VAL A 316 -4.62 5.50 -8.22
CA VAL A 316 -4.77 4.16 -7.61
C VAL A 316 -3.91 4.05 -6.37
N GLY A 317 -4.49 3.54 -5.27
CA GLY A 317 -3.78 3.35 -4.02
C GLY A 317 -3.40 4.63 -3.29
N THR A 318 -4.10 5.73 -3.55
CA THR A 318 -3.83 7.05 -3.00
C THR A 318 -4.05 7.12 -1.49
N HIS A 319 -3.32 8.03 -0.85
CA HIS A 319 -3.44 8.33 0.57
C HIS A 319 -4.16 9.68 0.75
N PHE A 320 -5.49 9.65 0.82
CA PHE A 320 -6.30 10.85 1.01
C PHE A 320 -7.33 10.66 2.12
N SER A 321 -6.83 10.48 3.34
CA SER A 321 -7.67 10.58 4.53
C SER A 321 -6.87 11.16 5.69
N VAL A 322 -7.53 11.94 6.55
CA VAL A 322 -6.94 12.49 7.77
C VAL A 322 -6.32 11.38 8.62
N THR A 323 -6.99 10.22 8.71
CA THR A 323 -6.49 9.04 9.42
C THR A 323 -5.14 8.56 8.87
N GLU A 324 -5.02 8.41 7.54
CA GLU A 324 -3.77 7.92 6.92
C GLU A 324 -2.60 8.91 7.09
N PHE A 325 -2.88 10.22 7.14
CA PHE A 325 -1.87 11.23 7.40
C PHE A 325 -1.42 11.23 8.86
N LEU A 326 -2.38 11.12 9.79
CA LEU A 326 -2.09 11.06 11.23
C LEU A 326 -1.37 9.75 11.61
N GLU A 327 -1.74 8.61 11.01
CA GLU A 327 -1.02 7.34 11.18
C GLU A 327 0.44 7.41 10.74
N LYS A 328 0.76 8.25 9.77
CA LYS A 328 2.14 8.53 9.31
C LYS A 328 2.84 9.62 10.11
N GLY A 329 2.27 10.08 11.21
CA GLY A 329 2.82 11.16 12.05
C GLY A 329 2.91 12.51 11.33
N ARG A 330 2.15 12.73 10.25
CA ARG A 330 2.16 14.00 9.54
C ARG A 330 1.35 15.06 10.29
N LYS A 331 1.86 16.27 10.31
CA LYS A 331 1.23 17.41 11.00
C LYS A 331 0.17 18.13 10.17
N GLY A 332 0.02 17.80 8.88
CA GLY A 332 -0.94 18.41 7.97
C GLY A 332 -0.90 17.77 6.58
N MET A 333 -1.81 18.18 5.71
CA MET A 333 -1.95 17.68 4.33
C MET A 333 -2.17 18.82 3.31
N ALA A 334 -1.53 19.97 3.53
CA ALA A 334 -1.75 21.18 2.78
C ALA A 334 -1.51 21.02 1.28
N SER A 335 -0.33 20.55 0.87
CA SER A 335 0.01 20.31 -0.53
C SER A 335 -0.97 19.37 -1.20
N THR A 336 -1.34 18.27 -0.55
CA THR A 336 -2.28 17.29 -1.09
C THR A 336 -3.68 17.88 -1.31
N ILE A 337 -4.17 18.74 -0.39
CA ILE A 337 -5.44 19.46 -0.61
C ILE A 337 -5.34 20.40 -1.80
N LEU A 338 -4.30 21.23 -1.85
CA LEU A 338 -4.12 22.20 -2.93
C LEU A 338 -3.98 21.53 -4.29
N VAL A 339 -3.19 20.46 -4.38
CA VAL A 339 -3.04 19.69 -5.61
C VAL A 339 -4.37 19.10 -6.05
N ARG A 340 -5.12 18.47 -5.13
CA ARG A 340 -6.43 17.90 -5.46
C ARG A 340 -7.46 18.94 -5.86
N LEU A 341 -7.38 20.15 -5.33
CA LEU A 341 -8.19 21.28 -5.80
C LEU A 341 -7.81 21.69 -7.22
N LYS A 342 -6.51 21.75 -7.54
CA LYS A 342 -6.00 22.12 -8.88
C LYS A 342 -6.36 21.09 -9.95
N VAL A 343 -6.21 19.81 -9.65
CA VAL A 343 -6.39 18.71 -10.64
C VAL A 343 -7.79 18.11 -10.65
N GLY A 344 -8.70 18.58 -9.76
CA GLY A 344 -9.94 17.90 -9.40
C GLY A 344 -10.94 17.69 -10.55
N ASP A 345 -10.93 18.56 -11.55
CA ASP A 345 -11.77 18.44 -12.75
C ASP A 345 -11.40 17.24 -13.64
N ARG A 346 -10.16 16.77 -13.55
CA ARG A 346 -9.65 15.62 -14.31
C ARG A 346 -9.30 14.41 -13.45
N LEU A 347 -9.44 14.52 -12.11
CA LEU A 347 -9.01 13.48 -11.18
C LEU A 347 -10.15 12.51 -10.84
N VAL A 348 -9.92 11.23 -11.06
CA VAL A 348 -10.73 10.13 -10.56
C VAL A 348 -9.92 9.31 -9.57
N ASP A 349 -10.38 9.27 -8.32
CA ASP A 349 -9.77 8.41 -7.30
C ASP A 349 -10.34 6.98 -7.44
N ALA A 350 -9.49 6.05 -7.86
CA ALA A 350 -9.86 4.66 -8.04
C ALA A 350 -9.86 3.85 -6.73
N LYS A 351 -9.64 4.50 -5.59
CA LYS A 351 -9.62 3.85 -4.28
C LYS A 351 -10.99 3.22 -3.98
N GLY A 352 -11.01 1.89 -3.94
CA GLY A 352 -12.23 1.14 -3.67
C GLY A 352 -13.09 0.86 -4.90
N VAL A 353 -12.63 1.14 -6.12
CA VAL A 353 -13.32 0.72 -7.36
C VAL A 353 -13.61 -0.78 -7.35
N SER A 354 -12.72 -1.59 -6.78
CA SER A 354 -12.93 -3.02 -6.55
C SER A 354 -14.16 -3.35 -5.71
N ARG A 355 -14.63 -2.43 -4.87
CA ARG A 355 -15.86 -2.59 -4.06
C ARG A 355 -17.12 -2.27 -4.84
N LEU A 356 -17.04 -1.34 -5.80
CA LEU A 356 -18.12 -0.98 -6.69
C LEU A 356 -18.29 -2.01 -7.81
N TYR A 357 -17.17 -2.49 -8.33
CA TYR A 357 -17.12 -3.42 -9.46
C TYR A 357 -16.61 -4.78 -8.96
N GLN A 358 -17.49 -5.55 -8.35
CA GLN A 358 -17.26 -6.98 -8.17
C GLN A 358 -17.71 -7.67 -9.47
N PRO A 359 -16.79 -8.19 -10.29
CA PRO A 359 -17.20 -8.97 -11.45
C PRO A 359 -18.04 -10.14 -10.93
N ARG A 360 -19.33 -10.13 -11.22
CA ARG A 360 -20.14 -11.34 -11.03
C ARG A 360 -19.33 -12.48 -11.64
N LYS A 361 -19.18 -13.56 -10.89
CA LYS A 361 -18.51 -14.78 -11.38
C LYS A 361 -19.26 -15.25 -12.62
N ALA A 362 -18.95 -14.68 -13.77
CA ALA A 362 -19.50 -15.07 -15.06
C ALA A 362 -19.17 -16.54 -15.37
N GLY A 363 -18.23 -17.12 -14.64
CA GLY A 363 -17.80 -18.50 -14.80
C GLY A 363 -18.87 -19.57 -14.54
N VAL A 364 -19.99 -19.24 -13.88
CA VAL A 364 -21.07 -20.20 -13.63
C VAL A 364 -22.17 -20.09 -14.69
N LEU A 365 -22.41 -18.91 -15.24
CA LEU A 365 -23.45 -18.70 -16.26
C LEU A 365 -23.07 -19.29 -17.64
N LEU A 366 -21.82 -19.18 -18.03
CA LEU A 366 -21.36 -19.65 -19.32
C LEU A 366 -21.54 -21.18 -19.52
N PRO A 367 -21.06 -22.05 -18.60
CA PRO A 367 -21.33 -23.49 -18.70
C PRO A 367 -22.83 -23.81 -18.62
N LEU A 368 -23.60 -23.07 -17.84
CA LEU A 368 -25.05 -23.27 -17.71
C LEU A 368 -25.77 -22.92 -19.02
N VAL A 369 -25.40 -21.84 -19.70
CA VAL A 369 -25.90 -21.48 -21.04
C VAL A 369 -25.48 -22.50 -22.08
N ILE A 370 -24.22 -22.97 -22.04
CA ILE A 370 -23.73 -24.03 -22.94
C ILE A 370 -24.51 -25.35 -22.70
N CYS A 371 -24.71 -25.76 -21.46
CA CYS A 371 -25.50 -26.94 -21.13
C CYS A 371 -26.95 -26.78 -21.57
N ALA A 372 -27.59 -25.63 -21.31
CA ALA A 372 -28.96 -25.35 -21.75
C ALA A 372 -29.10 -25.36 -23.26
N GLY A 373 -28.09 -24.84 -24.00
CA GLY A 373 -28.08 -24.89 -25.48
C GLY A 373 -27.80 -26.27 -26.05
N LEU A 374 -27.01 -27.10 -25.37
CA LEU A 374 -26.72 -28.48 -25.79
C LEU A 374 -27.85 -29.45 -25.46
N THR A 375 -28.67 -29.16 -24.44
CA THR A 375 -29.77 -30.06 -24.02
C THR A 375 -30.76 -30.39 -25.16
N PRO A 376 -31.31 -29.43 -25.94
CA PRO A 376 -32.21 -29.75 -27.04
C PRO A 376 -31.51 -30.50 -28.18
N LEU A 377 -30.23 -30.25 -28.46
CA LEU A 377 -29.45 -30.97 -29.45
C LEU A 377 -29.22 -32.43 -29.04
N LEU A 378 -28.89 -32.66 -27.77
CA LEU A 378 -28.77 -34.01 -27.23
C LEU A 378 -30.11 -34.74 -27.20
N ALA A 379 -31.21 -34.07 -26.85
CA ALA A 379 -32.54 -34.63 -26.91
C ALA A 379 -32.92 -35.03 -28.35
N MET A 380 -32.65 -34.15 -29.34
CA MET A 380 -32.90 -34.44 -30.76
C MET A 380 -32.04 -35.61 -31.26
N ALA A 381 -30.77 -35.70 -30.84
CA ALA A 381 -29.89 -36.82 -31.17
C ALA A 381 -30.38 -38.14 -30.54
N PHE A 382 -30.98 -38.09 -29.36
CA PHE A 382 -31.47 -39.28 -28.66
C PHE A 382 -32.84 -39.77 -29.18
N PHE A 383 -33.74 -38.85 -29.51
CA PHE A 383 -35.08 -39.17 -29.92
C PHE A 383 -35.28 -39.31 -31.46
N SER A 384 -34.39 -38.74 -32.29
CA SER A 384 -34.48 -38.82 -33.73
C SER A 384 -33.84 -40.11 -34.28
N PRO A 385 -34.61 -41.02 -34.93
CA PRO A 385 -34.06 -42.22 -35.55
C PRO A 385 -33.03 -41.92 -36.66
N LEU A 386 -33.23 -40.84 -37.38
CA LEU A 386 -32.35 -40.39 -38.47
C LEU A 386 -30.96 -39.97 -37.95
N ILE A 387 -30.92 -39.21 -36.88
CA ILE A 387 -29.67 -38.76 -36.29
C ILE A 387 -28.92 -39.91 -35.64
N ARG A 388 -29.61 -40.84 -35.00
CA ARG A 388 -29.04 -42.09 -34.48
C ARG A 388 -28.36 -42.92 -35.56
N HIS A 389 -29.00 -43.04 -36.73
CA HIS A 389 -28.47 -43.78 -37.89
C HIS A 389 -27.22 -43.08 -38.44
N LEU A 390 -27.23 -41.75 -38.57
CA LEU A 390 -26.07 -40.98 -39.00
C LEU A 390 -24.88 -41.09 -37.99
N PHE A 391 -25.13 -41.06 -36.70
CA PHE A 391 -24.10 -41.28 -35.67
C PHE A 391 -23.52 -42.71 -35.77
N SER A 392 -24.33 -43.74 -35.96
CA SER A 392 -23.83 -45.10 -36.11
C SER A 392 -22.97 -45.28 -37.36
N LEU A 393 -23.33 -44.65 -38.49
CA LEU A 393 -22.54 -44.62 -39.71
C LEU A 393 -21.21 -43.87 -39.53
N MET A 394 -21.22 -42.79 -38.80
CA MET A 394 -20.00 -42.01 -38.48
C MET A 394 -19.03 -42.80 -37.61
N ILE A 395 -19.53 -43.47 -36.56
CA ILE A 395 -18.73 -44.35 -35.70
C ILE A 395 -18.18 -45.53 -36.47
N PHE A 396 -18.98 -46.11 -37.39
CA PHE A 396 -18.56 -47.23 -38.27
C PHE A 396 -17.44 -46.79 -39.21
N ARG A 397 -17.53 -45.58 -39.81
CA ARG A 397 -16.43 -44.99 -40.61
C ARG A 397 -15.18 -44.74 -39.82
N LEU A 398 -15.30 -44.22 -38.58
CA LEU A 398 -14.13 -44.01 -37.72
C LEU A 398 -13.42 -45.31 -37.35
N LYS A 399 -14.19 -46.40 -37.14
CA LYS A 399 -13.63 -47.75 -36.87
C LYS A 399 -12.98 -48.40 -38.09
N LEU A 400 -13.31 -47.97 -39.30
CA LEU A 400 -12.68 -48.42 -40.53
C LEU A 400 -11.40 -47.62 -40.87
N LEU A 401 -11.18 -46.48 -40.24
CA LEU A 401 -10.01 -45.60 -40.44
C LEU A 401 -8.94 -45.75 -39.35
N LEU A 402 -9.27 -46.44 -38.26
CA LEU A 402 -8.38 -46.90 -37.19
C LEU A 402 -8.05 -48.38 -37.35
#